data_ba67e5204dbad7ac1b469c2e2a836449
#
_entry.id   ba67e5204dbad7ac1b469c2e2a836449
#
_cell.length_a   1.000
_cell.length_b   1.000
_cell.length_c   1.000
_cell.angle_alpha   90.00
_cell.angle_beta   90.00
_cell.angle_gamma   90.00
#
_symmetry.space_group_name_H-M   'P 1'
#
loop_
_entity.id
_entity.type
_entity.pdbx_description
1 polymer ?
#
loop_
_entity_poly.entity_id
_entity_poly.type
_entity_poly.pdbx_seq_one_letter_code
_entity_poly.pdbx_strand_id
1 'polypeptide(L)'
;MKNFSCLAILIWAVFARGGTPAAELPSLPRVEAPVLITGFGQSQDANLVNILSRRLKIDYEYKLDVPAQDVDWGKYRTVFAVLGCSSSVYCCSFDADSTAIVITRDGRPSPTVSGLSILDESARCSEILAGAKKHGVKVIAMHIGGEPRRLKNSEPFLPFAGDADFVIVRADGNQDGYFTALCAEKNVPLCTIEKTADLKQLIPAMLRP
;
A
#
# COMPACT_ATOMS: atom_id res chain seq x y z
N MET A 1 9.73 -33.26 -77.02
CA MET A 1 10.70 -33.07 -75.98
C MET A 1 10.51 -31.63 -75.45
N LYS A 2 9.75 -31.44 -74.40
CA LYS A 2 9.51 -30.12 -73.81
C LYS A 2 9.73 -30.26 -72.32
N ASN A 3 10.78 -29.61 -71.83
CA ASN A 3 11.14 -29.55 -70.39
C ASN A 3 10.21 -28.60 -69.66
N PHE A 4 9.49 -29.09 -68.67
CA PHE A 4 8.79 -28.27 -67.70
C PHE A 4 9.67 -28.08 -66.46
N SER A 5 10.16 -26.88 -66.30
CA SER A 5 10.91 -26.42 -65.13
C SER A 5 9.91 -26.06 -64.04
N CYS A 6 9.91 -26.78 -62.96
CA CYS A 6 9.05 -26.54 -61.78
C CYS A 6 9.73 -25.48 -60.89
N LEU A 7 9.14 -24.30 -60.83
CA LEU A 7 9.63 -23.18 -60.00
C LEU A 7 8.98 -23.34 -58.61
N ALA A 8 9.81 -23.77 -57.65
CA ALA A 8 9.38 -23.85 -56.25
C ALA A 8 9.42 -22.45 -55.59
N ILE A 9 8.25 -21.90 -55.27
CA ILE A 9 8.13 -20.66 -54.55
C ILE A 9 8.28 -20.99 -53.05
N LEU A 10 9.40 -20.62 -52.44
CA LEU A 10 9.61 -20.63 -51.00
C LEU A 10 8.87 -19.45 -50.38
N ILE A 11 7.77 -19.72 -49.68
CA ILE A 11 7.07 -18.72 -48.85
C ILE A 11 7.83 -18.63 -47.54
N TRP A 12 8.56 -17.58 -47.35
CA TRP A 12 9.11 -17.18 -46.03
C TRP A 12 8.01 -16.61 -45.16
N ALA A 13 7.56 -17.39 -44.16
CA ALA A 13 6.70 -16.89 -43.13
C ALA A 13 7.54 -16.01 -42.19
N VAL A 14 7.32 -14.70 -42.27
CA VAL A 14 7.84 -13.75 -41.32
C VAL A 14 7.01 -13.90 -40.04
N PHE A 15 7.55 -14.61 -39.05
CA PHE A 15 7.03 -14.58 -37.69
C PHE A 15 7.28 -13.17 -37.12
N ALA A 16 6.28 -12.30 -37.21
CA ALA A 16 6.23 -11.08 -36.42
C ALA A 16 6.26 -11.49 -34.94
N ARG A 17 7.41 -11.29 -34.29
CA ARG A 17 7.51 -11.34 -32.83
C ARG A 17 6.63 -10.22 -32.30
N GLY A 18 5.42 -10.58 -31.87
CA GLY A 18 4.58 -9.72 -31.07
C GLY A 18 5.32 -9.47 -29.74
N GLY A 19 6.06 -8.40 -29.66
CA GLY A 19 6.54 -7.89 -28.40
C GLY A 19 5.31 -7.53 -27.57
N THR A 20 5.10 -8.17 -26.43
CA THR A 20 4.17 -7.71 -25.40
C THR A 20 4.51 -6.26 -25.13
N PRO A 21 3.57 -5.31 -25.24
CA PRO A 21 3.86 -3.94 -24.83
C PRO A 21 4.35 -3.98 -23.39
N ALA A 22 5.54 -3.42 -23.15
CA ALA A 22 6.03 -3.21 -21.80
C ALA A 22 4.93 -2.41 -21.10
N ALA A 23 4.37 -2.97 -20.00
CA ALA A 23 3.40 -2.26 -19.20
C ALA A 23 4.05 -0.92 -18.81
N GLU A 24 3.52 0.18 -19.31
CA GLU A 24 3.95 1.51 -18.90
C GLU A 24 3.82 1.57 -17.38
N LEU A 25 4.92 1.83 -16.69
CA LEU A 25 4.88 2.07 -15.24
C LEU A 25 3.90 3.24 -15.01
N PRO A 26 2.92 3.08 -14.11
CA PRO A 26 1.98 4.15 -13.84
C PRO A 26 2.76 5.41 -13.47
N SER A 27 2.38 6.54 -14.04
CA SER A 27 2.99 7.82 -13.70
C SER A 27 2.90 8.01 -12.19
N LEU A 28 4.03 8.25 -11.54
CA LEU A 28 4.06 8.43 -10.08
C LEU A 28 3.20 9.63 -9.69
N PRO A 29 2.39 9.52 -8.65
CA PRO A 29 1.59 10.63 -8.18
C PRO A 29 2.50 11.70 -7.59
N ARG A 30 2.14 12.95 -7.78
CA ARG A 30 2.78 14.03 -7.05
C ARG A 30 2.32 13.99 -5.59
N VAL A 31 3.27 13.86 -4.69
CA VAL A 31 3.09 13.97 -3.24
C VAL A 31 3.47 15.36 -2.79
N GLU A 32 2.65 15.98 -1.98
CA GLU A 32 2.89 17.31 -1.40
C GLU A 32 3.01 17.20 0.12
N ALA A 33 3.97 17.91 0.67
CA ALA A 33 4.14 18.06 2.11
C ALA A 33 3.31 19.26 2.63
N PRO A 34 2.96 19.28 3.92
CA PRO A 34 3.24 18.31 4.98
C PRO A 34 2.50 16.99 4.83
N VAL A 35 3.15 15.89 5.23
CA VAL A 35 2.62 14.53 5.14
C VAL A 35 2.18 14.03 6.52
N LEU A 36 0.98 13.45 6.63
CA LEU A 36 0.60 12.65 7.79
C LEU A 36 0.96 11.17 7.52
N ILE A 37 1.74 10.55 8.39
CA ILE A 37 2.03 9.12 8.34
C ILE A 37 1.23 8.43 9.44
N THR A 38 0.36 7.49 9.06
CA THR A 38 -0.48 6.74 10.00
C THR A 38 -0.57 5.27 9.61
N GLY A 39 -0.80 4.41 10.61
CA GLY A 39 -1.02 2.99 10.39
C GLY A 39 -2.48 2.70 10.04
N PHE A 40 -2.70 1.70 9.20
CA PHE A 40 -3.99 1.10 8.94
C PHE A 40 -3.89 -0.39 9.26
N GLY A 41 -4.24 -0.75 10.50
CA GLY A 41 -4.11 -2.10 11.05
C GLY A 41 -3.00 -2.27 12.09
N GLN A 42 -2.47 -1.19 12.65
CA GLN A 42 -1.54 -1.20 13.79
C GLN A 42 -0.21 -1.94 13.52
N SER A 43 0.24 -1.94 12.28
CA SER A 43 1.53 -2.52 11.91
C SER A 43 2.70 -1.60 12.28
N GLN A 44 3.82 -2.19 12.70
CA GLN A 44 5.09 -1.48 12.89
C GLN A 44 5.69 -0.97 11.56
N ASP A 45 5.13 -1.36 10.42
CA ASP A 45 5.61 -0.94 9.11
C ASP A 45 5.48 0.58 8.91
N ALA A 46 4.49 1.21 9.55
CA ALA A 46 4.36 2.68 9.57
C ALA A 46 5.59 3.37 10.19
N ASN A 47 6.23 2.74 11.19
CA ASN A 47 7.47 3.27 11.78
C ASN A 47 8.66 3.19 10.80
N LEU A 48 8.68 2.22 9.88
CA LEU A 48 9.68 2.19 8.82
C LEU A 48 9.55 3.40 7.89
N VAL A 49 8.32 3.76 7.53
CA VAL A 49 8.05 4.96 6.72
C VAL A 49 8.43 6.24 7.48
N ASN A 50 8.13 6.32 8.80
CA ASN A 50 8.56 7.40 9.68
C ASN A 50 10.09 7.58 9.69
N ILE A 51 10.85 6.50 9.94
CA ILE A 51 12.31 6.53 9.95
C ILE A 51 12.87 6.99 8.61
N LEU A 52 12.28 6.50 7.52
CA LEU A 52 12.69 6.85 6.17
C LEU A 52 12.40 8.32 5.86
N SER A 53 11.20 8.81 6.16
CA SER A 53 10.79 10.20 5.94
C SER A 53 11.68 11.19 6.69
N ARG A 54 12.06 10.84 7.94
CA ARG A 54 13.04 11.60 8.72
C ARG A 54 14.41 11.68 8.04
N ARG A 55 14.91 10.54 7.51
CA ARG A 55 16.19 10.50 6.78
C ARG A 55 16.17 11.31 5.49
N LEU A 56 15.02 11.33 4.82
CA LEU A 56 14.80 12.09 3.59
C LEU A 56 14.49 13.57 3.85
N LYS A 57 14.40 13.99 5.13
CA LYS A 57 14.08 15.36 5.57
C LYS A 57 12.76 15.88 4.97
N ILE A 58 11.77 15.01 4.90
CA ILE A 58 10.42 15.36 4.47
C ILE A 58 9.75 16.16 5.60
N ASP A 59 8.90 17.11 5.27
CA ASP A 59 8.02 17.74 6.25
C ASP A 59 6.83 16.82 6.52
N TYR A 60 6.76 16.21 7.71
CA TYR A 60 5.75 15.21 8.07
C TYR A 60 5.47 15.16 9.57
N GLU A 61 4.33 14.58 9.92
CA GLU A 61 4.04 14.11 11.26
C GLU A 61 3.76 12.60 11.24
N TYR A 62 4.26 11.89 12.24
CA TYR A 62 3.99 10.47 12.47
C TYR A 62 3.05 10.31 13.65
N LYS A 63 1.85 9.81 13.36
CA LYS A 63 0.79 9.51 14.34
C LYS A 63 0.19 8.17 13.99
N LEU A 64 0.64 7.10 14.65
CA LEU A 64 0.31 5.72 14.28
C LEU A 64 -1.20 5.47 14.27
N ASP A 65 -1.90 5.95 15.27
CA ASP A 65 -3.28 5.61 15.63
C ASP A 65 -4.17 6.83 15.88
N VAL A 66 -3.83 7.97 15.28
CA VAL A 66 -4.58 9.21 15.47
C VAL A 66 -6.06 9.03 15.10
N PRO A 67 -7.01 9.40 15.98
CA PRO A 67 -8.42 9.47 15.63
C PRO A 67 -8.68 10.55 14.56
N ALA A 68 -9.63 10.32 13.67
CA ALA A 68 -9.88 11.25 12.55
C ALA A 68 -10.31 12.65 13.00
N GLN A 69 -11.03 12.74 14.13
CA GLN A 69 -11.45 14.02 14.70
C GLN A 69 -10.29 14.85 15.27
N ASP A 70 -9.15 14.21 15.57
CA ASP A 70 -7.96 14.87 16.14
C ASP A 70 -6.96 15.26 15.04
N VAL A 71 -7.30 15.02 13.77
CA VAL A 71 -6.49 15.41 12.61
C VAL A 71 -6.81 16.82 12.17
N ASP A 72 -5.82 17.72 12.22
CA ASP A 72 -5.90 19.04 11.59
C ASP A 72 -5.74 18.88 10.07
N TRP A 73 -6.86 18.64 9.37
CA TRP A 73 -6.88 18.43 7.93
C TRP A 73 -6.38 19.65 7.13
N GLY A 74 -6.43 20.84 7.68
CA GLY A 74 -5.90 22.05 7.04
C GLY A 74 -4.38 22.05 6.91
N LYS A 75 -3.72 21.29 7.78
CA LYS A 75 -2.27 21.19 7.85
C LYS A 75 -1.67 20.28 6.77
N TYR A 76 -2.29 19.14 6.49
CA TYR A 76 -1.70 18.13 5.63
C TYR A 76 -2.13 18.26 4.18
N ARG A 77 -1.24 17.84 3.27
CA ARG A 77 -1.49 17.72 1.84
C ARG A 77 -1.54 16.29 1.36
N THR A 78 -0.89 15.38 2.11
CA THR A 78 -0.85 13.96 1.80
C THR A 78 -0.93 13.13 3.08
N VAL A 79 -1.59 11.98 3.00
CA VAL A 79 -1.57 10.92 4.02
C VAL A 79 -0.82 9.72 3.46
N PHE A 80 0.15 9.20 4.19
CA PHE A 80 0.71 7.88 3.96
C PHE A 80 0.00 6.90 4.90
N ALA A 81 -0.93 6.12 4.34
CA ALA A 81 -1.70 5.11 5.04
C ALA A 81 -1.00 3.75 4.90
N VAL A 82 -0.36 3.28 5.98
CA VAL A 82 0.45 2.06 5.95
C VAL A 82 -0.37 0.87 6.39
N LEU A 83 -0.67 -0.02 5.42
CA LEU A 83 -1.59 -1.14 5.58
C LEU A 83 -0.92 -2.37 6.19
N GLY A 84 -1.60 -3.03 7.10
CA GLY A 84 -1.22 -4.33 7.63
C GLY A 84 -1.27 -4.41 9.14
N CYS A 85 -1.39 -5.64 9.66
CA CYS A 85 -1.35 -5.93 11.08
C CYS A 85 -0.07 -6.70 11.43
N SER A 86 0.43 -6.54 12.65
CA SER A 86 1.60 -7.29 13.12
C SER A 86 1.21 -8.69 13.54
N SER A 87 1.91 -9.70 13.04
CA SER A 87 1.74 -11.11 13.46
C SER A 87 2.21 -11.37 14.90
N SER A 88 3.06 -10.51 15.45
CA SER A 88 3.56 -10.63 16.82
C SER A 88 2.55 -10.16 17.87
N VAL A 89 1.51 -9.49 17.40
CA VAL A 89 0.44 -9.00 18.21
C VAL A 89 -0.71 -9.98 18.04
N TYR A 90 -0.99 -10.77 19.04
CA TYR A 90 -2.26 -11.46 19.13
C TYR A 90 -3.34 -10.38 19.25
N CYS A 91 -3.84 -9.90 18.11
CA CYS A 91 -5.13 -9.22 18.08
C CYS A 91 -6.16 -10.27 18.49
N CYS A 92 -6.36 -10.40 19.78
CA CYS A 92 -7.23 -11.38 20.34
C CYS A 92 -8.67 -10.98 20.14
N SER A 93 -9.43 -12.00 19.86
CA SER A 93 -10.88 -12.13 19.90
C SER A 93 -11.69 -11.21 19.00
N PHE A 94 -12.38 -11.87 18.10
CA PHE A 94 -13.52 -11.39 17.32
C PHE A 94 -14.76 -11.07 18.20
N ASP A 95 -14.60 -11.00 19.52
CA ASP A 95 -15.72 -10.76 20.42
C ASP A 95 -15.93 -9.24 20.54
N ALA A 96 -17.13 -8.82 20.17
CA ALA A 96 -17.57 -7.42 20.14
C ALA A 96 -17.51 -6.69 21.50
N ASP A 97 -17.18 -7.38 22.59
CA ASP A 97 -17.20 -6.87 23.97
C ASP A 97 -15.82 -6.80 24.65
N SER A 98 -14.73 -7.18 23.99
CA SER A 98 -13.43 -7.18 24.64
C SER A 98 -12.62 -5.94 24.26
N THR A 99 -12.35 -5.11 25.23
CA THR A 99 -11.19 -4.21 25.26
C THR A 99 -9.94 -5.08 25.04
N ALA A 100 -9.51 -5.19 23.78
CA ALA A 100 -8.42 -6.07 23.41
C ALA A 100 -7.12 -5.52 23.97
N ILE A 101 -6.68 -6.06 25.10
CA ILE A 101 -5.29 -5.89 25.55
C ILE A 101 -4.43 -6.72 24.60
N VAL A 102 -3.67 -6.02 23.79
CA VAL A 102 -2.68 -6.67 22.94
C VAL A 102 -1.57 -7.22 23.82
N ILE A 103 -1.47 -8.54 23.89
CA ILE A 103 -0.46 -9.23 24.67
C ILE A 103 0.64 -9.67 23.70
N THR A 104 1.90 -9.29 23.99
CA THR A 104 3.07 -9.80 23.29
C THR A 104 3.26 -11.31 23.53
N ARG A 105 4.03 -11.98 22.70
CA ARG A 105 4.27 -13.43 22.76
C ARG A 105 4.79 -13.90 24.14
N ASP A 106 5.34 -13.00 24.94
CA ASP A 106 5.84 -13.20 26.30
C ASP A 106 4.80 -12.80 27.37
N GLY A 107 3.56 -12.57 27.01
CA GLY A 107 2.45 -12.29 27.92
C GLY A 107 2.42 -10.88 28.51
N ARG A 108 3.15 -9.93 27.92
CA ARG A 108 3.18 -8.53 28.37
C ARG A 108 2.28 -7.66 27.48
N PRO A 109 1.66 -6.60 28.04
CA PRO A 109 1.00 -5.59 27.22
C PRO A 109 2.00 -4.96 26.26
N SER A 110 1.67 -4.89 24.96
CA SER A 110 2.54 -4.22 23.99
C SER A 110 2.39 -2.70 24.12
N PRO A 111 3.45 -1.96 24.41
CA PRO A 111 3.38 -0.50 24.50
C PRO A 111 3.26 0.19 23.13
N THR A 112 3.30 -0.58 22.03
CA THR A 112 3.38 -0.05 20.67
C THR A 112 2.12 -0.28 19.86
N VAL A 113 1.07 -0.82 20.47
CA VAL A 113 -0.22 -1.06 19.82
C VAL A 113 -1.27 -0.26 20.55
N SER A 114 -2.10 0.44 19.81
CA SER A 114 -3.11 1.37 20.33
C SER A 114 -4.17 0.71 21.25
N GLY A 115 -4.17 -0.62 21.34
CA GLY A 115 -5.17 -1.37 22.11
C GLY A 115 -6.57 -1.33 21.50
N LEU A 116 -6.72 -0.81 20.28
CA LEU A 116 -7.98 -0.80 19.56
C LEU A 116 -8.34 -2.21 19.09
N SER A 117 -9.62 -2.54 19.13
CA SER A 117 -10.13 -3.74 18.46
C SER A 117 -9.97 -3.62 16.94
N ILE A 118 -10.05 -4.74 16.23
CA ILE A 118 -10.01 -4.73 14.75
C ILE A 118 -11.18 -3.87 14.21
N LEU A 119 -12.34 -3.90 14.85
CA LEU A 119 -13.50 -3.11 14.43
C LEU A 119 -13.27 -1.62 14.63
N ASP A 120 -12.78 -1.21 15.80
CA ASP A 120 -12.50 0.19 16.10
C ASP A 120 -11.38 0.74 15.20
N GLU A 121 -10.35 -0.06 14.97
CA GLU A 121 -9.27 0.33 14.04
C GLU A 121 -9.77 0.44 12.60
N SER A 122 -10.63 -0.47 12.14
CA SER A 122 -11.25 -0.40 10.82
C SER A 122 -12.14 0.84 10.68
N ALA A 123 -12.93 1.16 11.72
CA ALA A 123 -13.73 2.38 11.75
C ALA A 123 -12.84 3.63 11.66
N ARG A 124 -11.78 3.69 12.48
CA ARG A 124 -10.80 4.78 12.44
C ARG A 124 -10.18 4.95 11.05
N CYS A 125 -9.78 3.86 10.41
CA CYS A 125 -9.23 3.89 9.05
C CYS A 125 -10.23 4.48 8.04
N SER A 126 -11.48 4.06 8.11
CA SER A 126 -12.56 4.59 7.26
C SER A 126 -12.77 6.09 7.48
N GLU A 127 -12.75 6.54 8.74
CA GLU A 127 -12.90 7.95 9.09
C GLU A 127 -11.73 8.80 8.60
N ILE A 128 -10.50 8.28 8.68
CA ILE A 128 -9.30 8.95 8.13
C ILE A 128 -9.44 9.12 6.60
N LEU A 129 -9.85 8.08 5.87
CA LEU A 129 -10.08 8.18 4.43
C LEU A 129 -11.18 9.19 4.09
N ALA A 130 -12.30 9.14 4.81
CA ALA A 130 -13.41 10.08 4.63
C ALA A 130 -12.97 11.53 4.92
N GLY A 131 -12.20 11.74 5.98
CA GLY A 131 -11.63 13.03 6.34
C GLY A 131 -10.68 13.56 5.27
N ALA A 132 -9.74 12.74 4.81
CA ALA A 132 -8.81 13.10 3.74
C ALA A 132 -9.57 13.48 2.45
N LYS A 133 -10.52 12.67 2.03
CA LYS A 133 -11.34 12.93 0.84
C LYS A 133 -12.15 14.23 0.97
N LYS A 134 -12.78 14.46 2.12
CA LYS A 134 -13.58 15.68 2.38
C LYS A 134 -12.73 16.95 2.27
N HIS A 135 -11.46 16.88 2.65
CA HIS A 135 -10.56 18.03 2.68
C HIS A 135 -9.60 18.10 1.49
N GLY A 136 -9.76 17.20 0.49
CA GLY A 136 -8.90 17.17 -0.70
C GLY A 136 -7.45 16.78 -0.41
N VAL A 137 -7.22 16.06 0.69
CA VAL A 137 -5.89 15.54 1.07
C VAL A 137 -5.66 14.22 0.36
N LYS A 138 -4.56 14.10 -0.37
CA LYS A 138 -4.22 12.90 -1.13
C LYS A 138 -3.84 11.73 -0.22
N VAL A 139 -4.33 10.54 -0.52
CA VAL A 139 -4.00 9.33 0.23
C VAL A 139 -3.14 8.38 -0.60
N ILE A 140 -1.98 8.04 -0.08
CA ILE A 140 -1.09 7.01 -0.64
C ILE A 140 -1.13 5.80 0.30
N ALA A 141 -1.78 4.73 -0.14
CA ALA A 141 -1.80 3.48 0.61
C ALA A 141 -0.53 2.67 0.37
N MET A 142 0.07 2.13 1.42
CA MET A 142 1.34 1.43 1.36
C MET A 142 1.26 0.07 2.04
N HIS A 143 1.31 -1.03 1.28
CA HIS A 143 1.49 -2.37 1.83
C HIS A 143 2.94 -2.83 1.63
N ILE A 144 3.82 -2.43 2.54
CA ILE A 144 5.28 -2.56 2.42
C ILE A 144 5.87 -3.67 3.27
N GLY A 145 5.06 -4.30 4.11
CA GLY A 145 5.48 -5.42 4.95
C GLY A 145 5.57 -6.75 4.20
N GLY A 146 4.98 -6.84 3.00
CA GLY A 146 5.02 -8.01 2.13
C GLY A 146 4.24 -9.21 2.65
N GLU A 147 4.64 -10.43 2.26
CA GLU A 147 3.96 -11.68 2.61
C GLU A 147 3.70 -11.83 4.13
N PRO A 148 4.63 -11.50 5.05
CA PRO A 148 4.37 -11.59 6.49
C PRO A 148 3.24 -10.69 7.00
N ARG A 149 2.75 -9.75 6.19
CA ARG A 149 1.61 -8.87 6.49
C ARG A 149 0.34 -9.25 5.73
N ARG A 150 0.34 -10.42 5.07
CA ARG A 150 -0.84 -10.98 4.38
C ARG A 150 -1.58 -12.02 5.22
N LEU A 151 -1.39 -11.98 6.54
CA LEU A 151 -2.06 -12.85 7.48
C LEU A 151 -3.51 -12.40 7.73
N LYS A 152 -4.35 -13.33 8.22
CA LYS A 152 -5.78 -13.13 8.49
C LYS A 152 -6.11 -11.82 9.22
N ASN A 153 -5.27 -11.43 10.17
CA ASN A 153 -5.47 -10.18 10.94
C ASN A 153 -5.29 -8.91 10.10
N SER A 154 -4.61 -9.00 8.96
CA SER A 154 -4.44 -7.88 8.04
C SER A 154 -5.58 -7.75 7.04
N GLU A 155 -6.31 -8.85 6.77
CA GLU A 155 -7.38 -8.87 5.76
C GLU A 155 -8.41 -7.73 5.88
N PRO A 156 -8.87 -7.33 7.09
CA PRO A 156 -9.83 -6.24 7.23
C PRO A 156 -9.30 -4.87 6.76
N PHE A 157 -7.97 -4.71 6.68
CA PHE A 157 -7.34 -3.43 6.34
C PHE A 157 -6.89 -3.33 4.88
N LEU A 158 -6.73 -4.46 4.19
CA LEU A 158 -6.26 -4.49 2.80
C LEU A 158 -7.22 -3.81 1.81
N PRO A 159 -8.57 -3.91 1.97
CA PRO A 159 -9.52 -3.24 1.07
C PRO A 159 -9.39 -1.73 1.03
N PHE A 160 -8.87 -1.08 2.09
CA PHE A 160 -8.66 0.36 2.12
C PHE A 160 -7.67 0.87 1.05
N ALA A 161 -6.86 -0.02 0.46
CA ALA A 161 -6.06 0.31 -0.71
C ALA A 161 -6.92 0.78 -1.90
N GLY A 162 -8.12 0.23 -2.04
CA GLY A 162 -9.05 0.58 -3.12
C GLY A 162 -9.70 1.97 -2.98
N ASP A 163 -9.60 2.59 -1.81
CA ASP A 163 -10.14 3.92 -1.51
C ASP A 163 -9.05 5.01 -1.49
N ALA A 164 -7.80 4.65 -1.79
CA ALA A 164 -6.68 5.57 -1.89
C ALA A 164 -6.54 6.18 -3.29
N ASP A 165 -5.77 7.26 -3.42
CA ASP A 165 -5.44 7.87 -4.70
C ASP A 165 -4.30 7.16 -5.43
N PHE A 166 -3.47 6.42 -4.69
CA PHE A 166 -2.37 5.63 -5.22
C PHE A 166 -1.98 4.52 -4.24
N VAL A 167 -1.51 3.40 -4.77
CA VAL A 167 -1.09 2.24 -3.97
C VAL A 167 0.36 1.90 -4.24
N ILE A 168 1.11 1.64 -3.17
CA ILE A 168 2.45 1.07 -3.22
C ILE A 168 2.40 -0.29 -2.53
N VAL A 169 2.79 -1.35 -3.25
CA VAL A 169 2.80 -2.71 -2.70
C VAL A 169 4.16 -3.36 -2.88
N ARG A 170 4.64 -4.06 -1.86
CA ARG A 170 5.81 -4.92 -2.02
C ARG A 170 5.42 -6.21 -2.76
N ALA A 171 6.23 -6.60 -3.76
CA ALA A 171 5.94 -7.69 -4.70
C ALA A 171 5.52 -8.99 -4.03
N ASP A 172 6.24 -9.41 -2.97
CA ASP A 172 5.91 -10.62 -2.21
C ASP A 172 4.59 -10.53 -1.43
N GLY A 173 4.08 -9.33 -1.17
CA GLY A 173 2.75 -9.10 -0.58
C GLY A 173 1.60 -9.12 -1.59
N ASN A 174 1.90 -9.27 -2.89
CA ASN A 174 0.91 -9.28 -3.97
C ASN A 174 1.06 -10.48 -4.91
N GLN A 175 1.63 -11.58 -4.44
CA GLN A 175 1.83 -12.79 -5.26
C GLN A 175 0.52 -13.42 -5.73
N ASP A 176 -0.55 -13.28 -4.95
CA ASP A 176 -1.90 -13.71 -5.29
C ASP A 176 -2.65 -12.76 -6.24
N GLY A 177 -2.05 -11.62 -6.59
CA GLY A 177 -2.66 -10.59 -7.43
C GLY A 177 -3.78 -9.79 -6.78
N TYR A 178 -3.98 -9.91 -5.46
CA TYR A 178 -5.07 -9.24 -4.74
C TYR A 178 -5.09 -7.72 -4.98
N PHE A 179 -3.96 -7.04 -4.72
CA PHE A 179 -3.89 -5.59 -4.90
C PHE A 179 -4.00 -5.19 -6.38
N THR A 180 -3.48 -6.03 -7.30
CA THR A 180 -3.62 -5.79 -8.73
C THR A 180 -5.09 -5.81 -9.15
N ALA A 181 -5.85 -6.81 -8.71
CA ALA A 181 -7.27 -6.93 -9.02
C ALA A 181 -8.09 -5.80 -8.37
N LEU A 182 -7.86 -5.52 -7.08
CA LEU A 182 -8.54 -4.46 -6.35
C LEU A 182 -8.30 -3.08 -7.00
N CYS A 183 -7.04 -2.76 -7.31
CA CYS A 183 -6.69 -1.48 -7.91
C CYS A 183 -7.25 -1.33 -9.33
N ALA A 184 -7.28 -2.41 -10.12
CA ALA A 184 -7.92 -2.41 -11.44
C ALA A 184 -9.43 -2.18 -11.34
N GLU A 185 -10.12 -2.84 -10.40
CA GLU A 185 -11.56 -2.65 -10.16
C GLU A 185 -11.90 -1.20 -9.76
N LYS A 186 -11.08 -0.63 -8.86
CA LYS A 186 -11.30 0.73 -8.31
C LYS A 186 -10.68 1.84 -9.14
N ASN A 187 -9.98 1.51 -10.24
CA ASN A 187 -9.21 2.47 -11.06
C ASN A 187 -8.17 3.25 -10.24
N VAL A 188 -7.53 2.61 -9.27
CA VAL A 188 -6.46 3.18 -8.46
C VAL A 188 -5.10 2.78 -9.06
N PRO A 189 -4.21 3.73 -9.36
CA PRO A 189 -2.88 3.40 -9.85
C PRO A 189 -2.06 2.64 -8.81
N LEU A 190 -1.36 1.57 -9.24
CA LEU A 190 -0.56 0.69 -8.41
C LEU A 190 0.92 0.72 -8.83
N CYS A 191 1.81 0.89 -7.86
CA CYS A 191 3.26 0.72 -8.03
C CYS A 191 3.73 -0.47 -7.19
N THR A 192 4.45 -1.40 -7.81
CA THR A 192 5.08 -2.52 -7.12
C THR A 192 6.55 -2.22 -6.86
N ILE A 193 7.00 -2.48 -5.63
CA ILE A 193 8.41 -2.39 -5.22
C ILE A 193 8.92 -3.77 -4.83
N GLU A 194 10.19 -4.06 -5.12
CA GLU A 194 10.81 -5.34 -4.74
C GLU A 194 11.14 -5.40 -3.25
N LYS A 195 11.63 -4.30 -2.71
CA LYS A 195 12.07 -4.19 -1.32
C LYS A 195 11.54 -2.92 -0.68
N THR A 196 11.24 -2.96 0.61
CA THR A 196 10.86 -1.76 1.38
C THR A 196 11.93 -0.65 1.28
N ALA A 197 13.20 -1.02 1.06
CA ALA A 197 14.28 -0.06 0.86
C ALA A 197 14.13 0.80 -0.42
N ASP A 198 13.37 0.35 -1.42
CA ASP A 198 13.16 1.05 -2.69
C ASP A 198 12.35 2.34 -2.48
N LEU A 199 11.62 2.44 -1.36
CA LEU A 199 10.96 3.67 -0.94
C LEU A 199 11.93 4.86 -0.81
N LYS A 200 13.23 4.61 -0.59
CA LYS A 200 14.26 5.68 -0.53
C LYS A 200 14.38 6.44 -1.85
N GLN A 201 14.08 5.78 -2.96
CA GLN A 201 14.11 6.38 -4.30
C GLN A 201 12.71 6.82 -4.73
N LEU A 202 11.69 6.03 -4.38
CA LEU A 202 10.32 6.27 -4.80
C LEU A 202 9.73 7.52 -4.13
N ILE A 203 9.85 7.68 -2.81
CA ILE A 203 9.27 8.83 -2.10
C ILE A 203 9.85 10.17 -2.60
N PRO A 204 11.19 10.35 -2.74
CA PRO A 204 11.72 11.57 -3.32
C PRO A 204 11.28 11.82 -4.77
N ALA A 205 11.10 10.76 -5.56
CA ALA A 205 10.62 10.89 -6.94
C ALA A 205 9.17 11.42 -6.99
N MET A 206 8.32 11.03 -6.03
CA MET A 206 6.94 11.53 -5.91
C MET A 206 6.88 12.97 -5.36
N LEU A 207 7.89 13.42 -4.59
CA LEU A 207 7.96 14.77 -4.01
C LEU A 207 8.57 15.82 -4.95
N ARG A 208 9.11 15.41 -6.10
CA ARG A 208 9.69 16.36 -7.07
C ARG A 208 8.58 17.18 -7.74
N PRO A 209 8.83 18.47 -7.99
CA PRO A 209 7.90 19.35 -8.68
C PRO A 209 7.65 18.94 -10.14
#